data_fde22049eb70b033d4f6f8aef9ec859b
#
_entry.id   fde22049eb70b033d4f6f8aef9ec859b
#
_cell.length_a   1.000
_cell.length_b   1.000
_cell.length_c   1.000
_cell.angle_alpha   90.00
_cell.angle_beta   90.00
_cell.angle_gamma   90.00
#
_symmetry.space_group_name_H-M   'P 1'
#
loop_
_entity.id
_entity.type
_entity.pdbx_description
1 polymer ?
#
loop_
_entity_poly.entity_id
_entity_poly.type
_entity_poly.pdbx_seq_one_letter_code
_entity_poly.pdbx_strand_id
1 'polypeptide(L)'
;MKRSIIKIEGNTVIVSTAPAGNYIGNELGNGIWMTVWEIAETFNVTGTAVSNAIKAIRKSDILNDYEVCRSIHLENGNTADVYSLEMIIPIAYRIDTYFTDVFRKWIVNKIYEKCRKSEQFFIHIPRNGYCC
;
A
#
# COMPACT_ATOMS: atom_id res chain seq x y z
N MET A 1 5.44 6.16 -17.14
CA MET A 1 4.98 5.09 -16.27
C MET A 1 4.01 5.62 -15.25
N LYS A 2 2.97 4.90 -15.01
CA LYS A 2 1.91 5.37 -14.13
C LYS A 2 1.92 4.60 -12.83
N ARG A 3 1.71 5.31 -11.75
CA ARG A 3 1.53 4.65 -10.46
C ARG A 3 0.05 4.71 -10.07
N SER A 4 -0.37 3.80 -9.24
CA SER A 4 -1.74 3.77 -8.75
C SER A 4 -1.78 4.21 -7.30
N ILE A 5 -2.89 4.79 -6.91
CA ILE A 5 -3.12 5.20 -5.54
C ILE A 5 -4.44 4.61 -5.06
N ILE A 6 -4.59 4.55 -3.75
CA ILE A 6 -5.78 4.01 -3.12
C ILE A 6 -6.62 5.17 -2.61
N LYS A 7 -7.91 5.12 -2.86
CA LYS A 7 -8.88 6.06 -2.30
C LYS A 7 -9.97 5.28 -1.62
N ILE A 8 -10.51 5.83 -0.56
CA ILE A 8 -11.60 5.20 0.19
C ILE A 8 -12.79 6.13 0.19
N GLU A 9 -13.91 5.63 -0.33
CA GLU A 9 -15.16 6.39 -0.37
C GLU A 9 -16.22 5.57 0.33
N GLY A 10 -16.71 6.09 1.46
CA GLY A 10 -17.64 5.35 2.30
C GLY A 10 -16.97 4.10 2.81
N ASN A 11 -17.48 2.94 2.45
CA ASN A 11 -16.86 1.67 2.80
C ASN A 11 -16.31 0.95 1.56
N THR A 12 -16.01 1.70 0.51
CA THR A 12 -15.49 1.16 -0.73
C THR A 12 -14.06 1.62 -0.94
N VAL A 13 -13.21 0.69 -1.33
CA VAL A 13 -11.81 0.99 -1.66
C VAL A 13 -11.68 1.03 -3.18
N ILE A 14 -11.11 2.11 -3.68
CA ILE A 14 -10.94 2.34 -5.11
C ILE A 14 -9.46 2.48 -5.41
N VAL A 15 -8.98 1.75 -6.40
CA VAL A 15 -7.62 1.90 -6.89
C VAL A 15 -7.68 2.70 -8.18
N SER A 16 -7.01 3.84 -8.20
CA SER A 16 -7.04 4.71 -9.36
C SER A 16 -5.63 5.15 -9.74
N THR A 17 -5.50 5.64 -10.96
CA THR A 17 -4.22 6.16 -11.43
C THR A 17 -3.94 7.49 -10.76
N ALA A 18 -2.71 7.67 -10.30
CA ALA A 18 -2.29 8.94 -9.74
C ALA A 18 -2.27 10.02 -10.83
N PRO A 19 -2.36 11.30 -10.45
CA PRO A 19 -2.33 12.37 -11.44
C PRO A 19 -1.11 12.27 -12.34
N ALA A 20 -1.32 12.53 -13.62
CA ALA A 20 -0.27 12.44 -14.62
C ALA A 20 0.74 13.55 -14.43
N GLY A 21 1.98 13.34 -14.89
CA GLY A 21 2.98 14.37 -14.90
C GLY A 21 3.68 14.62 -13.60
N ASN A 22 3.42 13.81 -12.61
CA ASN A 22 3.98 14.07 -11.29
C ASN A 22 5.37 13.52 -11.07
N TYR A 23 5.89 12.76 -12.00
CA TYR A 23 7.23 12.23 -11.83
C TYR A 23 7.86 11.91 -13.17
N ILE A 24 9.17 11.83 -13.15
CA ILE A 24 9.97 11.47 -14.30
C ILE A 24 10.66 10.15 -13.94
N GLY A 25 10.58 9.20 -14.83
CA GLY A 25 11.17 7.90 -14.61
C GLY A 25 10.14 6.80 -14.78
N ASN A 26 10.62 5.63 -14.86
CA ASN A 26 9.75 4.48 -15.16
C ASN A 26 10.13 3.23 -14.39
N GLU A 27 10.77 3.39 -13.25
CA GLU A 27 11.17 2.26 -12.45
C GLU A 27 10.04 1.67 -11.63
N LEU A 28 8.95 2.42 -11.48
CA LEU A 28 7.88 1.98 -10.58
C LEU A 28 7.01 0.86 -11.13
N GLY A 29 6.94 0.77 -12.45
CA GLY A 29 6.03 -0.18 -13.04
C GLY A 29 4.58 0.24 -12.86
N ASN A 30 3.69 -0.72 -12.78
CA ASN A 30 2.24 -0.50 -12.71
C ASN A 30 1.67 -0.84 -11.34
N GLY A 31 2.40 -0.62 -10.29
CA GLY A 31 1.94 -0.97 -8.95
C GLY A 31 1.36 0.20 -8.19
N ILE A 32 0.91 -0.09 -6.99
CA ILE A 32 0.45 0.93 -6.05
C ILE A 32 1.67 1.53 -5.38
N TRP A 33 1.84 2.84 -5.56
CA TRP A 33 2.94 3.59 -4.96
C TRP A 33 2.37 4.93 -4.53
N MET A 34 2.44 5.21 -3.23
CA MET A 34 1.82 6.41 -2.67
C MET A 34 2.83 7.20 -1.83
N THR A 35 2.70 8.52 -1.90
CA THR A 35 3.49 9.40 -1.03
C THR A 35 2.88 9.41 0.37
N VAL A 36 3.64 9.94 1.33
CA VAL A 36 3.14 10.11 2.69
C VAL A 36 1.84 10.91 2.71
N TRP A 37 1.77 11.97 1.90
CA TRP A 37 0.58 12.81 1.85
C TRP A 37 -0.64 12.07 1.34
N GLU A 38 -0.44 11.25 0.32
CA GLU A 38 -1.53 10.46 -0.26
C GLU A 38 -2.03 9.41 0.74
N ILE A 39 -1.11 8.77 1.44
CA ILE A 39 -1.46 7.79 2.46
C ILE A 39 -2.23 8.47 3.60
N ALA A 40 -1.73 9.61 4.05
CA ALA A 40 -2.37 10.36 5.13
C ALA A 40 -3.79 10.77 4.74
N GLU A 41 -3.97 11.23 3.51
CA GLU A 41 -5.28 11.61 3.02
C GLU A 41 -6.22 10.41 2.93
N THR A 42 -5.72 9.30 2.45
CA THR A 42 -6.52 8.08 2.31
C THR A 42 -7.02 7.58 3.66
N PHE A 43 -6.17 7.59 4.67
CA PHE A 43 -6.52 7.10 5.99
C PHE A 43 -7.04 8.19 6.93
N ASN A 44 -7.13 9.42 6.42
CA ASN A 44 -7.63 10.57 7.18
C ASN A 44 -6.83 10.81 8.47
N VAL A 45 -5.53 10.85 8.34
CA VAL A 45 -4.61 11.12 9.44
C VAL A 45 -3.60 12.17 8.99
N THR A 46 -2.74 12.59 9.90
CA THR A 46 -1.70 13.56 9.56
C THR A 46 -0.53 12.88 8.89
N GLY A 47 0.23 13.65 8.12
CA GLY A 47 1.47 13.14 7.52
C GLY A 47 2.45 12.69 8.59
N THR A 48 2.47 13.37 9.73
CA THR A 48 3.33 13.00 10.86
C THR A 48 2.98 11.61 11.38
N ALA A 49 1.70 11.29 11.49
CA ALA A 49 1.27 9.96 11.93
C ALA A 49 1.77 8.89 10.98
N VAL A 50 1.67 9.12 9.67
CA VAL A 50 2.16 8.19 8.66
C VAL A 50 3.68 8.05 8.76
N SER A 51 4.39 9.16 8.87
CA SER A 51 5.85 9.15 8.97
C SER A 51 6.32 8.39 10.21
N ASN A 52 5.64 8.56 11.33
CA ASN A 52 5.97 7.84 12.55
C ASN A 52 5.72 6.35 12.41
N ALA A 53 4.65 5.97 11.73
CA ALA A 53 4.36 4.57 11.46
C ALA A 53 5.45 3.96 10.58
N ILE A 54 5.89 4.68 9.55
CA ILE A 54 6.96 4.23 8.67
C ILE A 54 8.25 4.03 9.45
N LYS A 55 8.59 4.97 10.32
CA LYS A 55 9.79 4.84 11.15
C LYS A 55 9.74 3.61 12.03
N ALA A 56 8.58 3.34 12.62
CA ALA A 56 8.41 2.19 13.48
C ALA A 56 8.54 0.88 12.69
N ILE A 57 7.98 0.86 11.49
CA ILE A 57 8.07 -0.31 10.63
C ILE A 57 9.51 -0.55 10.20
N ARG A 58 10.24 0.51 9.85
CA ARG A 58 11.65 0.40 9.48
C ARG A 58 12.50 -0.13 10.62
N LYS A 59 12.18 0.25 11.87
CA LYS A 59 12.91 -0.24 13.02
C LYS A 59 12.75 -1.74 13.22
N SER A 60 11.65 -2.31 12.76
CA SER A 60 11.42 -3.74 12.89
C SER A 60 12.29 -4.55 11.93
N ASP A 61 12.85 -3.90 10.91
CA ASP A 61 13.76 -4.50 9.94
C ASP A 61 13.17 -5.74 9.24
N ILE A 62 11.86 -5.74 9.07
CA ILE A 62 11.18 -6.84 8.40
C ILE A 62 11.12 -6.61 6.90
N LEU A 63 10.95 -5.35 6.47
CA LEU A 63 10.81 -5.02 5.06
C LEU A 63 12.12 -4.51 4.49
N ASN A 64 12.36 -4.87 3.24
CA ASN A 64 13.51 -4.35 2.50
C ASN A 64 13.14 -2.97 1.94
N ASP A 65 13.79 -1.95 2.46
CA ASP A 65 13.50 -0.58 2.09
C ASP A 65 13.68 -0.31 0.60
N TYR A 66 14.62 -1.01 -0.03
CA TYR A 66 14.84 -0.85 -1.47
C TYR A 66 13.67 -1.35 -2.29
N GLU A 67 12.91 -2.29 -1.76
CA GLU A 67 11.78 -2.85 -2.48
C GLU A 67 10.48 -2.10 -2.24
N VAL A 68 10.35 -1.47 -1.07
CA VAL A 68 9.09 -0.86 -0.67
C VAL A 68 9.10 0.66 -0.74
N CYS A 69 10.23 1.27 -1.01
CA CYS A 69 10.35 2.72 -1.08
C CYS A 69 11.13 3.12 -2.33
N ARG A 70 10.63 4.12 -3.04
CA ARG A 70 11.28 4.68 -4.21
C ARG A 70 11.20 6.20 -4.15
N SER A 71 12.16 6.87 -4.75
CA SER A 71 12.10 8.32 -4.89
C SER A 71 11.64 8.66 -6.29
N ILE A 72 10.74 9.61 -6.40
CA ILE A 72 10.27 10.10 -7.69
C ILE A 72 10.57 11.58 -7.82
N HIS A 73 10.71 12.04 -9.05
CA HIS A 73 10.90 13.45 -9.34
C HIS A 73 9.57 14.08 -9.70
N LEU A 74 9.29 15.21 -9.10
CA LEU A 74 8.07 15.95 -9.37
C LEU A 74 8.34 17.01 -10.44
N GLU A 75 7.28 17.49 -11.08
CA GLU A 75 7.40 18.50 -12.13
C GLU A 75 8.04 19.78 -11.64
N ASN A 76 7.86 20.11 -10.37
CA ASN A 76 8.41 21.34 -9.82
C ASN A 76 9.89 21.23 -9.44
N GLY A 77 10.54 20.12 -9.80
CA GLY A 77 11.95 19.92 -9.51
C GLY A 77 12.23 19.27 -8.16
N ASN A 78 11.24 19.11 -7.33
CA ASN A 78 11.39 18.45 -6.04
C ASN A 78 11.31 16.95 -6.20
N THR A 79 11.76 16.23 -5.18
CA THR A 79 11.61 14.78 -5.12
C THR A 79 10.66 14.41 -4.01
N ALA A 80 10.07 13.24 -4.13
CA ALA A 80 9.19 12.69 -3.09
C ALA A 80 9.42 11.19 -3.02
N ASP A 81 9.30 10.65 -1.81
CA ASP A 81 9.37 9.21 -1.62
C ASP A 81 7.96 8.63 -1.76
N VAL A 82 7.88 7.50 -2.44
CA VAL A 82 6.64 6.76 -2.57
C VAL A 82 6.85 5.37 -1.98
N TYR A 83 5.79 4.82 -1.46
CA TYR A 83 5.81 3.56 -0.74
C TYR A 83 4.86 2.58 -1.38
N SER A 84 5.30 1.33 -1.49
CA SER A 84 4.49 0.28 -2.10
C SER A 84 3.43 -0.22 -1.14
N LEU A 85 2.55 -1.07 -1.65
CA LEU A 85 1.50 -1.68 -0.86
C LEU A 85 2.08 -2.45 0.33
N GLU A 86 3.27 -3.02 0.16
CA GLU A 86 3.93 -3.75 1.25
C GLU A 86 4.24 -2.87 2.46
N MET A 87 4.42 -1.58 2.26
CA MET A 87 4.58 -0.64 3.36
C MET A 87 3.22 -0.10 3.81
N ILE A 88 2.30 0.11 2.89
CA ILE A 88 0.99 0.68 3.19
C ILE A 88 0.18 -0.24 4.10
N ILE A 89 0.25 -1.54 3.87
CA ILE A 89 -0.48 -2.51 4.70
C ILE A 89 -0.06 -2.45 6.17
N PRO A 90 1.23 -2.53 6.50
CA PRO A 90 1.64 -2.37 7.90
C PRO A 90 1.24 -1.03 8.51
N ILE A 91 1.28 0.04 7.71
CA ILE A 91 0.82 1.35 8.20
C ILE A 91 -0.65 1.26 8.61
N ALA A 92 -1.48 0.62 7.80
CA ALA A 92 -2.90 0.48 8.09
C ALA A 92 -3.16 -0.35 9.35
N TYR A 93 -2.24 -1.23 9.72
CA TYR A 93 -2.38 -2.01 10.95
C TYR A 93 -1.83 -1.30 12.17
N ARG A 94 -1.10 -0.21 12.00
CA ARG A 94 -0.60 0.57 13.11
C ARG A 94 -1.47 1.79 13.42
N ILE A 95 -2.23 2.24 12.46
CA ILE A 95 -3.13 3.39 12.61
C ILE A 95 -4.55 2.88 12.66
N ASP A 96 -5.33 3.36 13.62
CA ASP A 96 -6.69 2.87 13.82
C ASP A 96 -7.69 3.99 13.55
N THR A 97 -8.22 4.01 12.34
CA THR A 97 -9.29 4.92 11.94
C THR A 97 -10.36 4.11 11.21
N TYR A 98 -11.50 4.75 10.94
CA TYR A 98 -12.52 4.12 10.13
C TYR A 98 -11.96 3.69 8.77
N PHE A 99 -11.13 4.54 8.18
CA PHE A 99 -10.60 4.30 6.83
C PHE A 99 -9.57 3.18 6.82
N THR A 100 -8.73 3.08 7.83
CA THR A 100 -7.81 1.95 7.91
C THR A 100 -8.56 0.65 8.15
N ASP A 101 -9.67 0.69 8.89
CA ASP A 101 -10.50 -0.49 9.09
C ASP A 101 -11.10 -0.96 7.77
N VAL A 102 -11.62 -0.04 6.97
CA VAL A 102 -12.16 -0.37 5.65
C VAL A 102 -11.07 -0.97 4.77
N PHE A 103 -9.89 -0.40 4.80
CA PHE A 103 -8.77 -0.88 4.00
C PHE A 103 -8.34 -2.29 4.43
N ARG A 104 -8.23 -2.52 5.73
CA ARG A 104 -7.84 -3.84 6.23
C ARG A 104 -8.83 -4.91 5.79
N LYS A 105 -10.12 -4.62 5.88
CA LYS A 105 -11.15 -5.55 5.44
C LYS A 105 -11.07 -5.81 3.94
N TRP A 106 -10.77 -4.77 3.17
CA TRP A 106 -10.62 -4.91 1.73
C TRP A 106 -9.44 -5.83 1.39
N ILE A 107 -8.33 -5.69 2.10
CA ILE A 107 -7.16 -6.55 1.89
C ILE A 107 -7.51 -8.00 2.17
N VAL A 108 -8.17 -8.25 3.29
CA VAL A 108 -8.56 -9.62 3.66
C VAL A 108 -9.48 -10.22 2.60
N ASN A 109 -10.44 -9.44 2.12
CA ASN A 109 -11.36 -9.90 1.09
C ASN A 109 -10.65 -10.21 -0.22
N LYS A 110 -9.66 -9.41 -0.58
CA LYS A 110 -8.88 -9.67 -1.79
C LYS A 110 -8.09 -10.96 -1.69
N ILE A 111 -7.57 -11.25 -0.53
CA ILE A 111 -6.87 -12.51 -0.30
C ILE A 111 -7.83 -13.69 -0.43
N TYR A 112 -9.01 -13.59 0.18
CA TYR A 112 -10.01 -14.65 0.07
C TYR A 112 -10.49 -14.84 -1.36
N GLU A 113 -10.71 -13.78 -2.10
CA GLU A 113 -11.11 -13.89 -3.50
C GLU A 113 -10.07 -14.62 -4.31
N LYS A 114 -8.81 -14.28 -4.11
CA LYS A 114 -7.72 -14.92 -4.83
C LYS A 114 -7.62 -16.39 -4.49
N CYS A 115 -7.78 -16.72 -3.24
CA CYS A 115 -7.76 -18.10 -2.78
C CYS A 115 -8.87 -18.91 -3.42
N ARG A 116 -10.05 -18.34 -3.46
CA ARG A 116 -11.21 -19.00 -4.01
C ARG A 116 -11.08 -19.25 -5.50
N LYS A 117 -10.49 -18.28 -6.22
CA LYS A 117 -10.26 -18.42 -7.64
C LYS A 117 -9.16 -19.41 -7.96
N SER A 118 -8.29 -19.67 -7.03
CA SER A 118 -7.14 -20.53 -7.21
C SER A 118 -7.29 -21.84 -6.47
N GLU A 119 -8.50 -22.33 -6.31
CA GLU A 119 -8.70 -23.54 -5.52
C GLU A 119 -8.03 -24.77 -6.13
N GLN A 120 -7.69 -24.72 -7.39
CA GLN A 120 -6.92 -25.79 -8.01
C GLN A 120 -5.44 -25.66 -7.74
N PHE A 121 -5.05 -24.57 -7.19
CA PHE A 121 -3.69 -24.29 -6.90
C PHE A 121 -3.40 -24.82 -5.52
N PHE A 122 -2.90 -26.02 -5.45
CA PHE A 122 -2.65 -26.63 -4.18
C PHE A 122 -1.33 -26.22 -3.63
N ILE A 123 -1.39 -25.59 -2.52
CA ILE A 123 -0.23 -25.50 -1.70
C ILE A 123 -0.39 -26.56 -0.67
N HIS A 124 0.42 -27.57 -0.75
CA HIS A 124 0.41 -28.60 0.23
C HIS A 124 1.03 -28.08 1.51
N ILE A 125 0.17 -27.69 2.41
CA ILE A 125 0.61 -27.36 3.75
C ILE A 125 0.15 -28.52 4.60
N PRO A 126 1.05 -29.46 4.88
CA PRO A 126 0.63 -30.75 5.37
C PRO A 126 -0.08 -30.75 6.68
N ARG A 127 0.13 -29.76 7.47
CA ARG A 127 -0.38 -29.83 8.79
C ARG A 127 -1.49 -28.91 9.09
N ASN A 128 -1.56 -27.81 8.44
CA ASN A 128 -2.44 -26.75 8.86
C ASN A 128 -3.73 -26.69 8.10
N GLY A 129 -3.77 -27.16 6.89
CA GLY A 129 -4.94 -27.07 6.08
C GLY A 129 -5.38 -25.67 5.74
N TYR A 130 -4.51 -24.69 5.88
CA TYR A 130 -4.86 -23.34 5.51
C TYR A 130 -4.85 -23.20 4.01
N CYS A 131 -5.90 -22.64 3.53
CA CYS A 131 -6.03 -22.40 2.13
C CYS A 131 -5.42 -21.10 1.73
N CYS A 132 -5.35 -20.18 2.57
CA CYS A 132 -4.87 -18.87 2.19
C CYS A 132 -3.99 -18.33 3.27
#